data_3f65ce1e16e50b1f1ee967e4ff832aec
#
_entry.id   3f65ce1e16e50b1f1ee967e4ff832aec
#
_cell.length_a   1.000
_cell.length_b   1.000
_cell.length_c   1.000
_cell.angle_alpha   90.00
_cell.angle_beta   90.00
_cell.angle_gamma   90.00
#
_symmetry.space_group_name_H-M   'P 1'
#
loop_
_entity.id
_entity.type
_entity.pdbx_description
1 polymer ?
#
loop_
_entity_poly.entity_id
_entity_poly.type
_entity_poly.pdbx_seq_one_letter_code
_entity_poly.pdbx_strand_id
1 'polypeptide(L)'
;VLRLNDQIDQKELVKINEDFNESDKTVMDATRILNHYTSVTAFSKDISDVLLDHKIVRDAIINVAEYTNYDGDDEAFSRINILPSSLKLAEVDLKLKQSGHFVEQKLKLALDHIRNEFDVCIIDNSPYTNSLTYNTMNACCKEGDIILIPTKIDNYSIVGLSKTVHMMMEWLQAMPLGFDFKILLTMVNRNKTEKCMVETIQNLFRERCLKQTIRHQSKPVTEANLNKEILLATSNSPVAEDYKNVVDELYREEFK
;
A
#
# COMPACT_ATOMS: atom_id res chain seq x y z
N VAL A 1 10.71 5.49 -3.98
CA VAL A 1 10.78 6.10 -2.65
C VAL A 1 12.11 6.80 -2.54
N LEU A 2 12.13 8.13 -2.72
CA LEU A 2 13.30 8.96 -2.42
C LEU A 2 13.42 9.01 -0.90
N ARG A 3 14.46 8.39 -0.34
CA ARG A 3 14.87 8.61 1.04
C ARG A 3 15.55 9.97 1.10
N LEU A 4 14.80 11.00 1.50
CA LEU A 4 15.41 12.24 1.96
C LEU A 4 16.00 11.98 3.34
N ASN A 5 17.30 12.17 3.48
CA ASN A 5 17.94 12.20 4.78
C ASN A 5 17.34 13.34 5.60
N ASP A 6 17.02 13.06 6.89
CA ASP A 6 16.48 14.03 7.88
C ASP A 6 17.42 15.21 8.19
N GLN A 7 18.44 15.46 7.35
CA GLN A 7 19.46 16.48 7.53
C GLN A 7 19.37 17.69 6.61
N ILE A 8 18.33 17.75 5.74
CA ILE A 8 18.15 18.99 4.94
C ILE A 8 17.45 20.02 5.82
N ASP A 9 18.21 21.02 6.29
CA ASP A 9 17.68 22.15 7.03
C ASP A 9 16.65 22.89 6.15
N GLN A 10 15.51 23.30 6.75
CA GLN A 10 14.49 24.09 6.06
C GLN A 10 15.06 25.32 5.36
N LYS A 11 16.17 25.89 5.85
CA LYS A 11 16.89 27.00 5.22
C LYS A 11 17.57 26.60 3.90
N GLU A 12 18.06 25.38 3.77
CA GLU A 12 18.59 24.85 2.51
C GLU A 12 17.49 24.61 1.48
N LEU A 13 16.33 24.13 1.91
CA LEU A 13 15.15 23.98 1.03
C LEU A 13 14.65 25.32 0.49
N VAL A 14 14.65 26.36 1.32
CA VAL A 14 14.31 27.74 0.90
C VAL A 14 15.35 28.25 -0.10
N LYS A 15 16.63 28.01 0.14
CA LYS A 15 17.72 28.46 -0.75
C LYS A 15 17.70 27.72 -2.10
N ILE A 16 17.40 26.42 -2.10
CA ILE A 16 17.17 25.64 -3.33
C ILE A 16 16.00 26.24 -4.13
N ASN A 17 14.93 26.67 -3.48
CA ASN A 17 13.77 27.30 -4.10
C ASN A 17 14.10 28.68 -4.72
N GLU A 18 15.00 29.44 -4.11
CA GLU A 18 15.40 30.78 -4.61
C GLU A 18 16.36 30.69 -5.81
N ASP A 19 17.15 29.60 -5.91
CA ASP A 19 18.11 29.40 -7.00
C ASP A 19 17.46 28.83 -8.29
N PHE A 20 16.18 28.38 -8.24
CA PHE A 20 15.46 27.87 -9.40
C PHE A 20 14.52 28.91 -10.02
N ASN A 21 14.60 29.04 -11.33
CA ASN A 21 13.74 29.94 -12.09
C ASN A 21 12.26 29.47 -12.00
N GLU A 22 11.35 30.31 -11.52
CA GLU A 22 9.91 30.02 -11.32
C GLU A 22 9.18 29.52 -12.58
N SER A 23 9.81 29.61 -13.75
CA SER A 23 9.25 29.12 -15.02
C SER A 23 9.43 27.62 -15.27
N ASP A 24 10.24 26.91 -14.48
CA ASP A 24 10.44 25.47 -14.66
C ASP A 24 9.41 24.66 -13.88
N LYS A 25 8.35 24.25 -14.57
CA LYS A 25 7.25 23.46 -14.02
C LYS A 25 7.74 22.16 -13.34
N THR A 26 8.78 21.53 -13.88
CA THR A 26 9.34 20.28 -13.36
C THR A 26 9.94 20.46 -11.97
N VAL A 27 10.61 21.59 -11.76
CA VAL A 27 11.21 21.94 -10.46
C VAL A 27 10.14 22.30 -9.44
N MET A 28 9.12 23.05 -9.85
CA MET A 28 7.97 23.35 -8.99
C MET A 28 7.23 22.08 -8.56
N ASP A 29 7.05 21.12 -9.45
CA ASP A 29 6.42 19.86 -9.16
C ASP A 29 7.27 19.00 -8.20
N ALA A 30 8.59 18.98 -8.38
CA ALA A 30 9.51 18.31 -7.44
C ALA A 30 9.47 18.94 -6.04
N THR A 31 9.43 20.27 -5.96
CA THR A 31 9.31 21.01 -4.69
C THR A 31 7.98 20.77 -3.99
N ARG A 32 6.88 20.69 -4.75
CA ARG A 32 5.56 20.33 -4.18
C ARG A 32 5.56 18.92 -3.60
N ILE A 33 6.19 17.96 -4.28
CA ILE A 33 6.36 16.60 -3.78
C ILE A 33 7.19 16.59 -2.48
N LEU A 34 8.32 17.27 -2.47
CA LEU A 34 9.19 17.41 -1.30
C LEU A 34 8.44 18.02 -0.11
N ASN A 35 7.73 19.13 -0.31
CA ASN A 35 6.95 19.79 0.74
C ASN A 35 5.81 18.91 1.25
N HIS A 36 5.23 18.07 0.40
CA HIS A 36 4.23 17.10 0.84
C HIS A 36 4.83 16.02 1.74
N TYR A 37 5.96 15.45 1.35
CA TYR A 37 6.65 14.44 2.17
C TYR A 37 7.19 15.01 3.49
N THR A 38 7.66 16.24 3.52
CA THR A 38 8.14 16.88 4.76
C THR A 38 7.00 17.27 5.71
N SER A 39 5.81 17.59 5.20
CA SER A 39 4.63 17.88 6.03
C SER A 39 4.01 16.61 6.65
N VAL A 40 4.19 15.44 6.02
CA VAL A 40 3.66 14.14 6.49
C VAL A 40 4.45 13.58 7.68
N THR A 41 5.64 14.10 8.01
CA THR A 41 6.45 13.62 9.14
C THR A 41 5.99 14.09 10.52
N ALA A 42 4.92 14.87 10.62
CA ALA A 42 4.47 15.50 11.87
C ALA A 42 3.24 14.86 12.51
N PHE A 43 2.98 13.56 12.29
CA PHE A 43 1.92 12.88 13.05
C PHE A 43 2.30 12.71 14.51
N SER A 44 1.39 13.06 15.41
CA SER A 44 1.59 12.90 16.85
C SER A 44 1.71 11.43 17.26
N LYS A 45 1.00 10.55 16.55
CA LYS A 45 1.03 9.08 16.69
C LYS A 45 0.94 8.42 15.32
N ASP A 46 1.57 7.26 15.18
CA ASP A 46 1.59 6.47 13.94
C ASP A 46 1.53 4.96 14.24
N ILE A 47 1.60 4.13 13.20
CA ILE A 47 1.59 2.67 13.34
C ILE A 47 2.73 2.16 14.24
N SER A 48 3.85 2.87 14.33
CA SER A 48 4.98 2.50 15.19
C SER A 48 4.57 2.54 16.67
N ASP A 49 3.84 3.58 17.05
CA ASP A 49 3.32 3.73 18.41
C ASP A 49 2.25 2.67 18.71
N VAL A 50 1.39 2.39 17.73
CA VAL A 50 0.32 1.37 17.83
C VAL A 50 0.88 -0.04 17.98
N LEU A 51 1.97 -0.37 17.29
CA LEU A 51 2.62 -1.67 17.44
C LEU A 51 3.28 -1.86 18.81
N LEU A 52 3.63 -0.78 19.49
CA LEU A 52 4.14 -0.81 20.87
C LEU A 52 2.99 -0.83 21.88
N ASP A 53 1.92 -0.08 21.67
CA ASP A 53 0.69 -0.07 22.47
C ASP A 53 -0.56 -0.10 21.57
N HIS A 54 -1.12 -1.29 21.38
CA HIS A 54 -2.29 -1.51 20.52
C HIS A 54 -3.57 -0.77 20.94
N LYS A 55 -3.64 -0.30 22.19
CA LYS A 55 -4.83 0.39 22.72
C LYS A 55 -5.02 1.79 22.17
N ILE A 56 -3.94 2.41 21.68
CA ILE A 56 -3.99 3.79 21.15
C ILE A 56 -4.36 3.87 19.68
N VAL A 57 -4.77 2.76 19.05
CA VAL A 57 -5.02 2.72 17.61
C VAL A 57 -6.00 3.79 17.12
N ARG A 58 -7.07 4.07 17.89
CA ARG A 58 -8.03 5.14 17.52
C ARG A 58 -7.43 6.54 17.53
N ASP A 59 -6.48 6.79 18.42
CA ASP A 59 -5.81 8.08 18.53
C ASP A 59 -4.79 8.31 17.40
N ALA A 60 -4.36 7.25 16.72
CA ALA A 60 -3.39 7.29 15.63
C ALA A 60 -4.06 7.32 14.24
N ILE A 61 -5.36 7.04 14.16
CA ILE A 61 -6.11 7.10 12.90
C ILE A 61 -6.49 8.56 12.62
N ILE A 62 -6.30 8.97 11.37
CA ILE A 62 -6.66 10.29 10.87
C ILE A 62 -7.65 10.17 9.70
N ASN A 63 -8.64 11.05 9.66
CA ASN A 63 -9.50 11.18 8.49
C ASN A 63 -8.78 12.01 7.41
N VAL A 64 -8.76 11.54 6.16
CA VAL A 64 -8.01 12.18 5.08
C VAL A 64 -8.57 13.56 4.75
N ALA A 65 -9.89 13.71 4.71
CA ALA A 65 -10.51 15.00 4.39
C ALA A 65 -10.21 16.05 5.45
N GLU A 66 -10.31 15.69 6.74
CA GLU A 66 -10.01 16.59 7.86
C GLU A 66 -8.54 16.99 7.88
N TYR A 67 -7.63 16.04 7.63
CA TYR A 67 -6.19 16.28 7.65
C TYR A 67 -5.71 17.16 6.49
N THR A 68 -6.27 16.96 5.30
CA THR A 68 -5.86 17.69 4.09
C THR A 68 -6.57 19.04 3.92
N ASN A 69 -7.51 19.37 4.81
CA ASN A 69 -8.44 20.49 4.64
C ASN A 69 -9.08 20.46 3.25
N TYR A 70 -9.42 19.25 2.77
CA TYR A 70 -10.01 19.06 1.46
C TYR A 70 -11.43 19.64 1.46
N ASP A 71 -11.65 20.66 0.65
CA ASP A 71 -12.92 21.39 0.50
C ASP A 71 -13.72 20.99 -0.75
N GLY A 72 -13.28 19.93 -1.44
CA GLY A 72 -13.97 19.39 -2.61
C GLY A 72 -15.20 18.56 -2.23
N ASP A 73 -16.16 18.50 -3.15
CA ASP A 73 -17.42 17.75 -3.00
C ASP A 73 -17.25 16.21 -3.12
N ASP A 74 -16.02 15.70 -3.13
CA ASP A 74 -15.79 14.27 -3.27
C ASP A 74 -16.02 13.54 -1.95
N GLU A 75 -17.21 12.99 -1.79
CA GLU A 75 -17.62 12.18 -0.64
C GLU A 75 -16.66 11.00 -0.37
N ALA A 76 -15.91 10.54 -1.38
CA ALA A 76 -14.95 9.46 -1.24
C ALA A 76 -13.84 9.80 -0.24
N PHE A 77 -13.34 11.04 -0.22
CA PHE A 77 -12.29 11.45 0.72
C PHE A 77 -12.75 11.44 2.19
N SER A 78 -14.00 11.80 2.45
CA SER A 78 -14.54 11.82 3.81
C SER A 78 -14.64 10.43 4.44
N ARG A 79 -14.66 9.38 3.61
CA ARG A 79 -14.73 7.99 4.05
C ARG A 79 -13.36 7.33 4.20
N ILE A 80 -12.27 7.98 3.77
CA ILE A 80 -10.93 7.42 3.86
C ILE A 80 -10.29 7.83 5.17
N ASN A 81 -9.86 6.83 5.92
CA ASN A 81 -9.08 7.00 7.13
C ASN A 81 -7.72 6.33 6.95
N ILE A 82 -6.67 6.91 7.51
CA ILE A 82 -5.30 6.41 7.40
C ILE A 82 -4.71 6.24 8.77
N LEU A 83 -4.07 5.10 9.00
CA LEU A 83 -3.11 4.90 10.07
C LEU A 83 -1.71 5.10 9.46
N PRO A 84 -1.11 6.28 9.66
CA PRO A 84 0.13 6.63 8.98
C PRO A 84 1.33 5.84 9.50
N SER A 85 2.42 5.84 8.74
CA SER A 85 3.72 5.33 9.19
C SER A 85 4.79 6.39 9.07
N SER A 86 5.86 6.27 9.86
CA SER A 86 7.03 7.12 9.82
C SER A 86 8.32 6.29 9.79
N LEU A 87 9.46 6.98 9.73
CA LEU A 87 10.77 6.33 9.78
C LEU A 87 11.02 5.56 11.09
N LYS A 88 10.28 5.87 12.16
CA LYS A 88 10.31 5.12 13.44
C LYS A 88 9.97 3.63 13.27
N LEU A 89 9.23 3.27 12.21
CA LEU A 89 8.80 1.89 11.99
C LEU A 89 9.98 0.91 11.87
N ALA A 90 11.12 1.36 11.33
CA ALA A 90 12.34 0.54 11.25
C ALA A 90 12.92 0.23 12.63
N GLU A 91 12.87 1.19 13.57
CA GLU A 91 13.30 0.98 14.94
C GLU A 91 12.35 0.06 15.71
N VAL A 92 11.05 0.17 15.43
CA VAL A 92 10.02 -0.66 16.04
C VAL A 92 10.18 -2.13 15.63
N ASP A 93 10.46 -2.41 14.35
CA ASP A 93 10.77 -3.79 13.90
C ASP A 93 11.89 -4.42 14.71
N LEU A 94 12.95 -3.64 15.01
CA LEU A 94 14.05 -4.08 15.84
C LEU A 94 13.63 -4.31 17.31
N LYS A 95 12.87 -3.37 17.90
CA LYS A 95 12.36 -3.49 19.27
C LYS A 95 11.41 -4.68 19.42
N LEU A 96 10.56 -4.90 18.45
CA LEU A 96 9.68 -6.05 18.42
C LEU A 96 10.47 -7.36 18.46
N LYS A 97 11.50 -7.52 17.66
CA LYS A 97 12.36 -8.72 17.68
C LYS A 97 13.03 -8.96 19.03
N GLN A 98 13.31 -7.91 19.80
CA GLN A 98 13.93 -8.01 21.12
C GLN A 98 12.93 -8.30 22.26
N SER A 99 11.66 -7.98 22.08
CA SER A 99 10.63 -8.10 23.13
C SER A 99 10.15 -9.53 23.42
N GLY A 100 10.41 -10.48 22.55
CA GLY A 100 10.38 -11.93 22.81
C GLY A 100 9.00 -12.60 22.90
N HIS A 101 7.88 -11.90 23.03
CA HIS A 101 6.56 -12.51 23.19
C HIS A 101 5.48 -11.83 22.33
N PHE A 102 4.72 -12.65 21.56
CA PHE A 102 3.55 -12.24 20.76
C PHE A 102 3.79 -11.07 19.79
N VAL A 103 5.02 -10.97 19.30
CA VAL A 103 5.50 -9.86 18.47
C VAL A 103 4.72 -9.78 17.17
N GLU A 104 4.35 -10.93 16.63
CA GLU A 104 3.66 -11.06 15.35
C GLU A 104 2.14 -10.79 15.45
N GLN A 105 1.60 -10.57 16.64
CA GLN A 105 0.16 -10.37 16.85
C GLN A 105 -0.22 -8.92 17.20
N LYS A 106 0.75 -8.00 17.27
CA LYS A 106 0.51 -6.62 17.71
C LYS A 106 -0.48 -5.89 16.83
N LEU A 107 -0.33 -6.01 15.51
CA LEU A 107 -1.25 -5.40 14.56
C LEU A 107 -2.65 -6.01 14.66
N LYS A 108 -2.74 -7.35 14.76
CA LYS A 108 -4.03 -8.03 14.95
C LYS A 108 -4.77 -7.48 16.17
N LEU A 109 -4.08 -7.40 17.32
CA LEU A 109 -4.66 -6.86 18.55
C LEU A 109 -5.14 -5.42 18.39
N ALA A 110 -4.38 -4.59 17.67
CA ALA A 110 -4.78 -3.22 17.38
C ALA A 110 -6.05 -3.17 16.50
N LEU A 111 -6.06 -3.93 15.39
CA LEU A 111 -7.19 -3.95 14.47
C LEU A 111 -8.45 -4.57 15.09
N ASP A 112 -8.33 -5.53 15.99
CA ASP A 112 -9.48 -6.12 16.70
C ASP A 112 -10.25 -5.06 17.53
N HIS A 113 -9.60 -3.98 17.97
CA HIS A 113 -10.28 -2.87 18.67
C HIS A 113 -11.17 -2.02 17.77
N ILE A 114 -10.90 -1.96 16.47
CA ILE A 114 -11.57 -1.04 15.53
C ILE A 114 -12.26 -1.77 14.37
N ARG A 115 -12.19 -3.08 14.33
CA ARG A 115 -12.64 -3.89 13.18
C ARG A 115 -14.11 -3.65 12.79
N ASN A 116 -14.95 -3.30 13.72
CA ASN A 116 -16.38 -3.02 13.46
C ASN A 116 -16.66 -1.55 13.07
N GLU A 117 -15.63 -0.73 12.98
CA GLU A 117 -15.75 0.70 12.67
C GLU A 117 -15.49 0.97 11.17
N PHE A 118 -14.98 -0.02 10.43
CA PHE A 118 -14.59 0.11 9.03
C PHE A 118 -15.08 -1.08 8.22
N ASP A 119 -15.50 -0.82 6.98
CA ASP A 119 -15.94 -1.85 6.04
C ASP A 119 -14.75 -2.62 5.45
N VAL A 120 -13.65 -1.92 5.14
CA VAL A 120 -12.44 -2.46 4.52
C VAL A 120 -11.20 -1.85 5.18
N CYS A 121 -10.21 -2.69 5.45
CA CYS A 121 -8.88 -2.27 5.88
C CYS A 121 -7.84 -2.75 4.86
N ILE A 122 -7.07 -1.83 4.29
CA ILE A 122 -5.98 -2.12 3.36
C ILE A 122 -4.65 -1.90 4.08
N ILE A 123 -3.82 -2.95 4.15
CA ILE A 123 -2.51 -2.89 4.78
C ILE A 123 -1.43 -2.92 3.68
N ASP A 124 -0.74 -1.79 3.49
CA ASP A 124 0.40 -1.72 2.58
C ASP A 124 1.66 -2.28 3.24
N ASN A 125 2.26 -3.27 2.59
CA ASN A 125 3.41 -4.00 3.11
C ASN A 125 4.69 -3.72 2.32
N SER A 126 5.80 -3.69 3.05
CA SER A 126 7.13 -3.78 2.46
C SER A 126 7.32 -5.13 1.74
N PRO A 127 8.07 -5.17 0.63
CA PRO A 127 8.37 -6.42 -0.09
C PRO A 127 9.32 -7.37 0.68
N TYR A 128 9.75 -7.01 1.87
CA TYR A 128 10.67 -7.80 2.68
C TYR A 128 9.93 -8.62 3.73
N THR A 129 10.34 -9.88 3.89
CA THR A 129 9.85 -10.74 4.98
C THR A 129 10.55 -10.37 6.29
N ASN A 130 9.81 -9.74 7.20
CA ASN A 130 10.27 -9.31 8.52
C ASN A 130 9.13 -9.43 9.55
N SER A 131 9.35 -8.95 10.79
CA SER A 131 8.33 -9.02 11.85
C SER A 131 7.05 -8.26 11.48
N LEU A 132 7.14 -7.20 10.67
CA LEU A 132 5.98 -6.44 10.22
C LEU A 132 5.14 -7.25 9.22
N THR A 133 5.78 -7.98 8.30
CA THR A 133 5.08 -8.90 7.38
C THR A 133 4.32 -9.96 8.16
N TYR A 134 4.94 -10.55 9.18
CA TYR A 134 4.25 -11.52 10.04
C TYR A 134 3.10 -10.90 10.83
N ASN A 135 3.22 -9.65 11.29
CA ASN A 135 2.10 -8.93 11.89
C ASN A 135 0.93 -8.76 10.94
N THR A 136 1.18 -8.41 9.68
CA THR A 136 0.13 -8.29 8.66
C THR A 136 -0.53 -9.64 8.38
N MET A 137 0.25 -10.69 8.20
CA MET A 137 -0.29 -12.04 7.96
C MET A 137 -1.17 -12.52 9.12
N ASN A 138 -0.77 -12.26 10.37
CA ASN A 138 -1.58 -12.57 11.54
C ASN A 138 -2.82 -11.68 11.67
N ALA A 139 -2.79 -10.47 11.16
CA ALA A 139 -3.95 -9.58 11.14
C ALA A 139 -5.02 -10.02 10.14
N CYS A 140 -4.60 -10.63 9.02
CA CYS A 140 -5.47 -11.30 8.04
C CYS A 140 -5.84 -12.71 8.56
N CYS A 141 -6.79 -12.81 9.47
CA CYS A 141 -7.06 -14.05 10.18
C CYS A 141 -8.53 -14.52 10.12
N LYS A 142 -9.37 -13.82 9.38
CA LYS A 142 -10.78 -14.14 9.22
C LYS A 142 -11.07 -14.64 7.81
N GLU A 143 -12.14 -15.42 7.70
CA GLU A 143 -12.72 -15.77 6.41
C GLU A 143 -13.10 -14.52 5.64
N GLY A 144 -12.67 -14.44 4.38
CA GLY A 144 -12.81 -13.26 3.52
C GLY A 144 -11.63 -12.29 3.58
N ASP A 145 -10.69 -12.42 4.53
CA ASP A 145 -9.45 -11.64 4.48
C ASP A 145 -8.55 -12.13 3.34
N ILE A 146 -7.97 -11.20 2.56
CA ILE A 146 -7.19 -11.53 1.36
C ILE A 146 -5.79 -10.93 1.45
N ILE A 147 -4.78 -11.71 1.11
CA ILE A 147 -3.44 -11.21 0.84
C ILE A 147 -3.28 -11.05 -0.67
N LEU A 148 -3.29 -9.80 -1.14
CA LEU A 148 -3.08 -9.50 -2.56
C LEU A 148 -1.58 -9.41 -2.86
N ILE A 149 -1.12 -10.15 -3.88
CA ILE A 149 0.28 -10.23 -4.30
C ILE A 149 0.42 -9.57 -5.68
N PRO A 150 0.72 -8.26 -5.75
CA PRO A 150 0.96 -7.60 -7.02
C PRO A 150 2.30 -8.05 -7.62
N THR A 151 2.27 -8.52 -8.85
CA THR A 151 3.42 -9.12 -9.54
C THR A 151 3.57 -8.56 -10.94
N LYS A 152 4.78 -8.12 -11.29
CA LYS A 152 5.14 -7.76 -12.67
C LYS A 152 5.51 -9.01 -13.47
N ILE A 153 5.39 -8.91 -14.79
CA ILE A 153 5.79 -10.00 -15.70
C ILE A 153 7.25 -9.80 -16.12
N ASP A 154 8.16 -10.05 -15.19
CA ASP A 154 9.59 -10.15 -15.45
C ASP A 154 10.21 -11.34 -14.68
N ASN A 155 11.40 -11.77 -15.08
CA ASN A 155 12.03 -12.94 -14.51
C ASN A 155 12.26 -12.84 -12.99
N TYR A 156 12.61 -11.66 -12.48
CA TYR A 156 12.87 -11.46 -11.05
C TYR A 156 11.59 -11.50 -10.24
N SER A 157 10.54 -10.86 -10.75
CA SER A 157 9.22 -10.83 -10.10
C SER A 157 8.57 -12.21 -10.05
N ILE A 158 8.74 -13.04 -11.11
CA ILE A 158 8.23 -14.42 -11.14
C ILE A 158 8.96 -15.31 -10.12
N VAL A 159 10.28 -15.16 -9.99
CA VAL A 159 11.05 -15.89 -8.94
C VAL A 159 10.60 -15.42 -7.55
N GLY A 160 10.40 -14.13 -7.36
CA GLY A 160 9.85 -13.57 -6.12
C GLY A 160 8.46 -14.12 -5.82
N LEU A 161 7.56 -14.14 -6.81
CA LEU A 161 6.22 -14.71 -6.68
C LEU A 161 6.26 -16.17 -6.22
N SER A 162 7.10 -16.99 -6.82
CA SER A 162 7.24 -18.41 -6.43
C SER A 162 7.61 -18.57 -4.96
N LYS A 163 8.57 -17.76 -4.47
CA LYS A 163 8.96 -17.77 -3.05
C LYS A 163 7.85 -17.29 -2.13
N THR A 164 7.15 -16.22 -2.53
CA THR A 164 6.03 -15.67 -1.75
C THR A 164 4.88 -16.66 -1.65
N VAL A 165 4.52 -17.29 -2.76
CA VAL A 165 3.47 -18.33 -2.78
C VAL A 165 3.85 -19.52 -1.91
N HIS A 166 5.11 -19.97 -1.97
CA HIS A 166 5.59 -21.05 -1.12
C HIS A 166 5.44 -20.70 0.36
N MET A 167 5.89 -19.52 0.76
CA MET A 167 5.72 -19.01 2.12
C MET A 167 4.24 -18.95 2.55
N MET A 168 3.34 -18.45 1.67
CA MET A 168 1.90 -18.40 1.97
C MET A 168 1.33 -19.80 2.18
N MET A 169 1.72 -20.76 1.36
CA MET A 169 1.25 -22.15 1.50
C MET A 169 1.76 -22.80 2.78
N GLU A 170 3.01 -22.57 3.18
CA GLU A 170 3.54 -23.05 4.46
C GLU A 170 2.76 -22.47 5.64
N TRP A 171 2.45 -21.16 5.59
CA TRP A 171 1.67 -20.50 6.62
C TRP A 171 0.25 -21.04 6.74
N LEU A 172 -0.44 -21.23 5.62
CA LEU A 172 -1.79 -21.82 5.59
C LEU A 172 -1.80 -23.26 6.15
N GLN A 173 -0.71 -24.01 5.98
CA GLN A 173 -0.57 -25.35 6.53
C GLN A 173 -0.24 -25.34 8.02
N ALA A 174 0.61 -24.42 8.47
CA ALA A 174 1.06 -24.33 9.86
C ALA A 174 -0.01 -23.73 10.79
N MET A 175 -0.78 -22.78 10.28
CA MET A 175 -1.82 -22.10 11.04
C MET A 175 -3.09 -22.07 10.18
N PRO A 176 -4.20 -22.68 10.64
CA PRO A 176 -5.48 -22.61 9.96
C PRO A 176 -6.07 -21.20 10.13
N LEU A 177 -5.46 -20.23 9.44
CA LEU A 177 -5.93 -18.87 9.35
C LEU A 177 -7.06 -18.80 8.31
N GLY A 178 -8.02 -17.92 8.54
CA GLY A 178 -9.18 -17.79 7.65
C GLY A 178 -8.92 -17.00 6.36
N PHE A 179 -7.66 -16.59 6.06
CA PHE A 179 -7.35 -15.82 4.88
C PHE A 179 -7.10 -16.69 3.64
N ASP A 180 -7.28 -16.10 2.46
CA ASP A 180 -6.74 -16.61 1.19
C ASP A 180 -5.76 -15.61 0.58
N PHE A 181 -5.08 -15.97 -0.51
CA PHE A 181 -4.24 -15.05 -1.24
C PHE A 181 -4.61 -15.01 -2.73
N LYS A 182 -4.48 -13.83 -3.32
CA LYS A 182 -4.72 -13.60 -4.75
C LYS A 182 -3.50 -12.96 -5.40
N ILE A 183 -3.18 -13.38 -6.60
CA ILE A 183 -2.10 -12.83 -7.43
C ILE A 183 -2.71 -11.83 -8.40
N LEU A 184 -2.20 -10.60 -8.42
CA LEU A 184 -2.58 -9.56 -9.36
C LEU A 184 -1.40 -9.27 -10.30
N LEU A 185 -1.57 -9.55 -11.60
CA LEU A 185 -0.56 -9.21 -12.59
C LEU A 185 -0.64 -7.73 -12.95
N THR A 186 0.47 -7.02 -12.75
CA THR A 186 0.54 -5.56 -12.89
C THR A 186 1.58 -5.15 -13.93
N MET A 187 1.46 -3.90 -14.44
CA MET A 187 2.38 -3.30 -15.42
C MET A 187 2.55 -4.16 -16.68
N VAL A 188 1.48 -4.80 -17.12
CA VAL A 188 1.46 -5.70 -18.29
C VAL A 188 1.54 -4.88 -19.57
N ASN A 189 2.51 -5.17 -20.42
CA ASN A 189 2.65 -4.54 -21.72
C ASN A 189 1.84 -5.29 -22.80
N ARG A 190 1.44 -4.55 -23.84
CA ARG A 190 0.65 -5.10 -24.96
C ARG A 190 1.55 -5.80 -26.00
N ASN A 191 2.31 -6.80 -25.58
CA ASN A 191 3.10 -7.62 -26.50
C ASN A 191 2.72 -9.11 -26.40
N LYS A 192 3.02 -9.86 -27.44
CA LYS A 192 2.62 -11.28 -27.55
C LYS A 192 3.26 -12.14 -26.46
N THR A 193 4.49 -11.84 -26.07
CA THR A 193 5.24 -12.61 -25.07
C THR A 193 4.59 -12.47 -23.71
N GLU A 194 4.33 -11.24 -23.26
CA GLU A 194 3.70 -11.02 -21.96
C GLU A 194 2.26 -11.55 -21.91
N LYS A 195 1.52 -11.44 -23.02
CA LYS A 195 0.18 -12.05 -23.10
C LYS A 195 0.23 -13.56 -22.88
N CYS A 196 1.17 -14.27 -23.50
CA CYS A 196 1.37 -15.70 -23.30
C CYS A 196 1.78 -16.02 -21.85
N MET A 197 2.62 -15.18 -21.23
CA MET A 197 3.02 -15.34 -19.83
C MET A 197 1.84 -15.11 -18.86
N VAL A 198 0.98 -14.10 -19.11
CA VAL A 198 -0.27 -13.88 -18.35
C VAL A 198 -1.11 -15.15 -18.38
N GLU A 199 -1.42 -15.65 -19.58
CA GLU A 199 -2.22 -16.87 -19.75
C GLU A 199 -1.59 -18.07 -19.02
N THR A 200 -0.27 -18.21 -19.08
CA THR A 200 0.45 -19.29 -18.39
C THR A 200 0.33 -19.19 -16.87
N ILE A 201 0.51 -18.00 -16.30
CA ILE A 201 0.43 -17.77 -14.86
C ILE A 201 -1.01 -17.97 -14.39
N GLN A 202 -2.00 -17.43 -15.09
CA GLN A 202 -3.42 -17.59 -14.77
C GLN A 202 -3.84 -19.07 -14.81
N ASN A 203 -3.37 -19.82 -15.80
CA ASN A 203 -3.65 -21.25 -15.89
C ASN A 203 -2.98 -22.07 -14.76
N LEU A 204 -1.78 -21.64 -14.33
CA LEU A 204 -1.03 -22.29 -13.26
C LEU A 204 -1.71 -22.09 -11.89
N PHE A 205 -2.08 -20.85 -11.59
CA PHE A 205 -2.63 -20.46 -10.28
C PHE A 205 -4.15 -20.47 -10.23
N ARG A 206 -4.83 -20.54 -11.37
CA ARG A 206 -6.29 -20.64 -11.50
C ARG A 206 -7.01 -19.57 -10.67
N GLU A 207 -7.85 -20.00 -9.73
CA GLU A 207 -8.68 -19.15 -8.87
C GLU A 207 -7.86 -18.19 -7.99
N ARG A 208 -6.57 -18.50 -7.77
CA ARG A 208 -5.66 -17.65 -7.01
C ARG A 208 -5.00 -16.55 -7.85
N CYS A 209 -5.20 -16.53 -9.16
CA CYS A 209 -4.74 -15.44 -10.01
C CYS A 209 -5.95 -14.70 -10.58
N LEU A 210 -6.03 -13.41 -10.33
CA LEU A 210 -7.11 -12.58 -10.86
C LEU A 210 -7.10 -12.63 -12.39
N LYS A 211 -8.28 -12.61 -12.99
CA LYS A 211 -8.48 -12.57 -14.45
C LYS A 211 -8.13 -11.19 -14.99
N GLN A 212 -8.48 -10.15 -14.21
CA GLN A 212 -8.13 -8.79 -14.51
C GLN A 212 -6.65 -8.54 -14.28
N THR A 213 -6.04 -7.74 -15.15
CA THR A 213 -4.63 -7.34 -15.04
C THR A 213 -4.52 -5.82 -15.13
N ILE A 214 -3.50 -5.24 -14.53
CA ILE A 214 -3.21 -3.81 -14.66
C ILE A 214 -2.19 -3.59 -15.77
N ARG A 215 -2.59 -2.87 -16.81
CA ARG A 215 -1.68 -2.53 -17.92
C ARG A 215 -0.60 -1.53 -17.49
N HIS A 216 0.52 -1.59 -18.18
CA HIS A 216 1.55 -0.56 -18.06
C HIS A 216 1.13 0.70 -18.82
N GLN A 217 0.81 1.77 -18.08
CA GLN A 217 0.48 3.08 -18.63
C GLN A 217 0.97 4.16 -17.65
N SER A 218 2.19 4.64 -17.85
CA SER A 218 2.84 5.54 -16.89
C SER A 218 2.24 6.95 -16.87
N LYS A 219 1.88 7.52 -18.04
CA LYS A 219 1.46 8.93 -18.14
C LYS A 219 0.28 9.30 -17.22
N PRO A 220 -0.88 8.64 -17.27
CA PRO A 220 -2.00 9.00 -16.39
C PRO A 220 -1.69 8.81 -14.91
N VAL A 221 -0.93 7.77 -14.57
CA VAL A 221 -0.52 7.48 -13.18
C VAL A 221 0.42 8.57 -12.67
N THR A 222 1.39 8.99 -13.49
CA THR A 222 2.32 10.06 -13.13
C THR A 222 1.60 11.40 -12.98
N GLU A 223 0.69 11.72 -13.90
CA GLU A 223 -0.11 12.95 -13.84
C GLU A 223 -0.98 13.00 -12.58
N ALA A 224 -1.69 11.93 -12.25
CA ALA A 224 -2.49 11.86 -11.03
C ALA A 224 -1.62 12.02 -9.77
N ASN A 225 -0.47 11.35 -9.72
CA ASN A 225 0.46 11.49 -8.59
C ASN A 225 1.01 12.90 -8.43
N LEU A 226 1.41 13.56 -9.53
CA LEU A 226 1.92 14.93 -9.49
C LEU A 226 0.85 15.93 -9.07
N ASN A 227 -0.39 15.73 -9.52
CA ASN A 227 -1.51 16.59 -9.16
C ASN A 227 -2.10 16.24 -7.78
N LYS A 228 -1.65 15.18 -7.13
CA LYS A 228 -2.22 14.65 -5.87
C LYS A 228 -3.70 14.27 -6.02
N GLU A 229 -4.06 13.72 -7.16
CA GLU A 229 -5.41 13.31 -7.51
C GLU A 229 -5.58 11.80 -7.38
N ILE A 230 -6.80 11.35 -7.09
CA ILE A 230 -7.15 9.94 -7.16
C ILE A 230 -7.33 9.55 -8.62
N LEU A 231 -6.46 8.68 -9.14
CA LEU A 231 -6.50 8.22 -10.53
C LEU A 231 -7.90 7.75 -10.97
N LEU A 232 -8.62 7.07 -10.10
CA LEU A 232 -9.95 6.52 -10.39
C LEU A 232 -11.06 7.58 -10.42
N ALA A 233 -10.88 8.70 -9.73
CA ALA A 233 -11.84 9.80 -9.69
C ALA A 233 -11.64 10.78 -10.86
N THR A 234 -10.36 11.03 -11.23
CA THR A 234 -10.03 12.10 -12.18
C THR A 234 -9.69 11.62 -13.58
N SER A 235 -9.44 10.32 -13.77
CA SER A 235 -8.99 9.77 -15.05
C SER A 235 -9.94 8.72 -15.61
N ASN A 236 -10.34 8.93 -16.86
CA ASN A 236 -11.00 7.89 -17.70
C ASN A 236 -9.97 7.08 -18.50
N SER A 237 -8.73 7.02 -18.05
CA SER A 237 -7.68 6.28 -18.74
C SER A 237 -7.92 4.77 -18.68
N PRO A 238 -7.41 4.01 -19.67
CA PRO A 238 -7.54 2.57 -19.66
C PRO A 238 -6.93 1.89 -18.41
N VAL A 239 -5.88 2.46 -17.80
CA VAL A 239 -5.32 1.92 -16.54
C VAL A 239 -6.26 2.18 -15.36
N ALA A 240 -6.98 3.31 -15.32
CA ALA A 240 -8.00 3.56 -14.31
C ALA A 240 -9.14 2.54 -14.40
N GLU A 241 -9.56 2.21 -15.62
CA GLU A 241 -10.56 1.16 -15.86
C GLU A 241 -10.06 -0.22 -15.42
N ASP A 242 -8.79 -0.56 -15.66
CA ASP A 242 -8.22 -1.81 -15.16
C ASP A 242 -8.31 -1.92 -13.64
N TYR A 243 -8.01 -0.84 -12.89
CA TYR A 243 -8.16 -0.83 -11.43
C TYR A 243 -9.61 -1.01 -10.99
N LYS A 244 -10.57 -0.36 -11.66
CA LYS A 244 -12.01 -0.55 -11.37
C LYS A 244 -12.42 -2.01 -11.56
N ASN A 245 -12.00 -2.61 -12.67
CA ASN A 245 -12.30 -4.02 -12.95
C ASN A 245 -11.67 -4.98 -11.94
N VAL A 246 -10.46 -4.69 -11.45
CA VAL A 246 -9.82 -5.48 -10.37
C VAL A 246 -10.61 -5.38 -9.08
N VAL A 247 -11.05 -4.17 -8.69
CA VAL A 247 -11.88 -3.97 -7.50
C VAL A 247 -13.21 -4.70 -7.64
N ASP A 248 -13.85 -4.63 -8.82
CA ASP A 248 -15.09 -5.33 -9.10
C ASP A 248 -14.94 -6.86 -9.03
N GLU A 249 -13.82 -7.41 -9.52
CA GLU A 249 -13.53 -8.84 -9.44
C GLU A 249 -13.35 -9.27 -7.98
N LEU A 250 -12.52 -8.56 -7.21
CA LEU A 250 -12.31 -8.82 -5.79
C LEU A 250 -13.61 -8.74 -4.99
N TYR A 251 -14.42 -7.68 -5.24
CA TYR A 251 -15.68 -7.51 -4.53
C TYR A 251 -16.70 -8.62 -4.80
N ARG A 252 -16.78 -9.08 -6.06
CA ARG A 252 -17.73 -10.14 -6.43
C ARG A 252 -17.32 -11.52 -5.92
N GLU A 253 -16.05 -11.78 -5.82
CA GLU A 253 -15.53 -13.09 -5.42
C GLU A 253 -15.47 -13.25 -3.89
N GLU A 254 -15.13 -12.19 -3.16
CA GLU A 254 -14.73 -12.31 -1.76
C GLU A 254 -15.66 -11.57 -0.76
N PHE A 255 -16.41 -10.56 -1.21
CA PHE A 255 -17.25 -9.75 -0.31
C PHE A 255 -18.76 -9.99 -0.49
N LYS A 256 -19.15 -11.16 -0.97
CA LYS A 256 -20.55 -11.65 -1.01
C LYS A 256 -20.85 -12.47 0.27
#